data_2451fa913e4112753a79b49aeaf98464
#
_entry.id   2451fa913e4112753a79b49aeaf98464
#
_cell.length_a   1.000
_cell.length_b   1.000
_cell.length_c   1.000
_cell.angle_alpha   90.00
_cell.angle_beta   90.00
_cell.angle_gamma   90.00
#
_symmetry.space_group_name_H-M   'P 1'
#
loop_
_entity.id
_entity.type
_entity.pdbx_description
1 polymer ?
#
loop_
_entity_poly.entity_id
_entity_poly.type
_entity_poly.pdbx_seq_one_letter_code
_entity_poly.pdbx_strand_id
1 'polypeptide(L)'
;MDFGALRESCPDAVGWLRLADSVIDYPVVQGTDNDFYLRHLADGTENEAGSIMLDQANAGDFSDSVSILHGHHMRSGAMFGDLEEYAQEAYFRAHPVLELFTPQGDYEAWVFAAYTVDGYSYDYPTGFADAEEFAAFVRVAVEATPYETGVSVTSGDRILLLSTCAYSYEGARFVVLGKLVEVL
;
A
#
# COMPACT_ATOMS: atom_id res chain seq x y z
N MET A 1 12.48 5.44 13.36
CA MET A 1 12.02 4.17 13.98
C MET A 1 13.22 3.25 14.19
N ASP A 2 13.28 2.42 15.26
CA ASP A 2 14.36 1.45 15.48
C ASP A 2 13.98 0.07 14.91
N PHE A 3 14.42 -0.20 13.69
CA PHE A 3 14.16 -1.47 13.00
C PHE A 3 14.99 -2.64 13.53
N GLY A 4 16.10 -2.37 14.24
CA GLY A 4 16.86 -3.40 14.94
C GLY A 4 16.03 -4.01 16.07
N ALA A 5 15.46 -3.18 16.93
CA ALA A 5 14.58 -3.61 18.00
C ALA A 5 13.26 -4.22 17.46
N LEU A 6 12.69 -3.67 16.39
CA LEU A 6 11.48 -4.22 15.78
C LEU A 6 11.69 -5.66 15.28
N ARG A 7 12.83 -5.94 14.65
CA ARG A 7 13.15 -7.26 14.09
C ARG A 7 13.43 -8.34 15.14
N GLU A 8 13.62 -7.97 16.41
CA GLU A 8 13.69 -8.96 17.48
C GLU A 8 12.36 -9.70 17.68
N SER A 9 11.22 -9.02 17.43
CA SER A 9 9.88 -9.61 17.52
C SER A 9 9.23 -9.85 16.15
N CYS A 10 9.61 -9.11 15.12
CA CYS A 10 9.07 -9.17 13.75
C CYS A 10 10.24 -9.34 12.75
N PRO A 11 10.81 -10.57 12.60
CA PRO A 11 12.07 -10.78 11.87
C PRO A 11 12.04 -10.29 10.42
N ASP A 12 10.89 -10.44 9.76
CA ASP A 12 10.69 -10.10 8.35
C ASP A 12 10.19 -8.66 8.14
N ALA A 13 10.26 -7.80 9.19
CA ALA A 13 9.86 -6.40 9.06
C ALA A 13 10.78 -5.64 8.10
N VAL A 14 10.18 -5.06 7.05
CA VAL A 14 10.84 -4.23 6.03
C VAL A 14 10.45 -2.77 6.15
N GLY A 15 9.33 -2.47 6.81
CA GLY A 15 8.81 -1.12 7.00
C GLY A 15 7.78 -1.04 8.11
N TRP A 16 7.23 0.17 8.27
CA TRP A 16 6.09 0.47 9.12
C TRP A 16 5.20 1.48 8.40
N LEU A 17 3.91 1.15 8.24
CA LEU A 17 2.92 2.02 7.60
C LEU A 17 2.03 2.66 8.65
N ARG A 18 1.84 3.98 8.57
CA ARG A 18 0.93 4.73 9.43
C ARG A 18 0.05 5.67 8.64
N LEU A 19 -1.21 5.77 9.03
CA LEU A 19 -2.13 6.80 8.59
C LEU A 19 -2.65 7.54 9.82
N ALA A 20 -2.41 8.85 9.91
CA ALA A 20 -2.85 9.66 11.05
C ALA A 20 -4.38 9.60 11.21
N ASP A 21 -4.84 9.54 12.46
CA ASP A 21 -6.27 9.47 12.83
C ASP A 21 -7.03 8.27 12.22
N SER A 22 -6.32 7.17 11.93
CA SER A 22 -6.84 5.90 11.41
C SER A 22 -6.34 4.73 12.24
N VAL A 23 -6.89 3.54 12.00
CA VAL A 23 -6.42 2.27 12.57
C VAL A 23 -5.12 1.77 11.91
N ILE A 24 -4.71 2.33 10.76
CA ILE A 24 -3.52 1.90 10.03
C ILE A 24 -2.27 2.43 10.76
N ASP A 25 -1.69 1.56 11.58
CA ASP A 25 -0.44 1.79 12.30
C ASP A 25 0.21 0.42 12.54
N TYR A 26 0.82 -0.14 11.48
CA TYR A 26 1.25 -1.54 11.43
C TYR A 26 2.67 -1.71 10.89
N PRO A 27 3.40 -2.75 11.37
CA PRO A 27 4.59 -3.21 10.68
C PRO A 27 4.23 -3.71 9.28
N VAL A 28 5.13 -3.46 8.33
CA VAL A 28 5.11 -4.05 6.99
C VAL A 28 6.14 -5.17 6.97
N VAL A 29 5.69 -6.38 6.67
CA VAL A 29 6.55 -7.56 6.56
C VAL A 29 6.72 -7.98 5.11
N GLN A 30 7.77 -8.74 4.79
CA GLN A 30 7.93 -9.36 3.49
C GLN A 30 8.36 -10.82 3.65
N GLY A 31 7.50 -11.73 3.20
CA GLY A 31 7.79 -13.16 3.17
C GLY A 31 8.48 -13.60 1.88
N THR A 32 8.68 -14.90 1.74
CA THR A 32 9.15 -15.53 0.51
C THR A 32 8.03 -15.83 -0.49
N ASP A 33 6.78 -15.59 -0.09
CA ASP A 33 5.56 -15.73 -0.88
C ASP A 33 4.52 -14.71 -0.43
N ASN A 34 3.40 -14.61 -1.17
CA ASN A 34 2.29 -13.72 -0.85
C ASN A 34 1.15 -14.41 -0.06
N ASP A 35 1.40 -15.62 0.50
CA ASP A 35 0.37 -16.41 1.18
C ASP A 35 0.58 -16.50 2.69
N PHE A 36 1.81 -16.64 3.17
CA PHE A 36 2.12 -16.86 4.58
C PHE A 36 1.51 -15.77 5.47
N TYR A 37 1.81 -14.50 5.19
CA TYR A 37 1.35 -13.37 6.00
C TYR A 37 -0.13 -13.01 5.80
N LEU A 38 -0.87 -13.69 4.91
CA LEU A 38 -2.33 -13.61 4.90
C LEU A 38 -2.97 -14.22 6.15
N ARG A 39 -2.26 -15.10 6.85
CA ARG A 39 -2.78 -15.82 8.03
C ARG A 39 -1.80 -15.84 9.21
N HIS A 40 -0.80 -14.98 9.19
CA HIS A 40 0.16 -14.84 10.29
C HIS A 40 0.40 -13.38 10.62
N LEU A 41 0.50 -13.08 11.90
CA LEU A 41 0.95 -11.78 12.39
C LEU A 41 2.43 -11.57 12.06
N ALA A 42 2.92 -10.35 12.22
CA ALA A 42 4.31 -9.98 11.92
C ALA A 42 5.35 -10.74 12.76
N ASP A 43 4.96 -11.31 13.90
CA ASP A 43 5.78 -12.17 14.75
C ASP A 43 5.74 -13.65 14.33
N GLY A 44 5.02 -14.00 13.25
CA GLY A 44 4.84 -15.36 12.75
C GLY A 44 3.73 -16.15 13.47
N THR A 45 2.99 -15.56 14.39
CA THR A 45 1.85 -16.22 15.05
C THR A 45 0.67 -16.36 14.10
N GLU A 46 0.07 -17.55 14.00
CA GLU A 46 -1.13 -17.79 13.16
C GLU A 46 -2.31 -16.95 13.65
N ASN A 47 -2.90 -16.17 12.73
CA ASN A 47 -4.04 -15.30 13.00
C ASN A 47 -4.76 -14.93 11.69
N GLU A 48 -6.10 -14.99 11.68
CA GLU A 48 -6.92 -14.68 10.51
C GLU A 48 -6.83 -13.21 10.05
N ALA A 49 -6.39 -12.30 10.90
CA ALA A 49 -6.16 -10.90 10.52
C ALA A 49 -4.96 -10.74 9.58
N GLY A 50 -4.01 -11.68 9.63
CA GLY A 50 -2.79 -11.58 8.87
C GLY A 50 -1.93 -10.35 9.22
N SER A 51 -1.11 -9.93 8.29
CA SER A 51 -0.26 -8.74 8.39
C SER A 51 -0.39 -7.86 7.15
N ILE A 52 0.04 -6.61 7.26
CA ILE A 52 0.33 -5.79 6.09
C ILE A 52 1.66 -6.28 5.52
N MET A 53 1.65 -6.72 4.26
CA MET A 53 2.83 -7.29 3.64
C MET A 53 3.20 -6.62 2.32
N LEU A 54 4.50 -6.46 2.09
CA LEU A 54 5.07 -6.07 0.81
C LEU A 54 5.04 -7.28 -0.13
N ASP A 55 4.62 -7.09 -1.37
CA ASP A 55 4.57 -8.14 -2.38
C ASP A 55 5.95 -8.81 -2.54
N GLN A 56 5.98 -10.15 -2.66
CA GLN A 56 7.21 -10.91 -2.80
C GLN A 56 8.05 -10.50 -4.02
N ALA A 57 7.41 -9.98 -5.08
CA ALA A 57 8.08 -9.53 -6.29
C ALA A 57 8.80 -8.19 -6.13
N ASN A 58 8.49 -7.44 -5.07
CA ASN A 58 9.12 -6.16 -4.79
C ASN A 58 10.48 -6.30 -4.11
N ALA A 59 11.36 -5.33 -4.36
CA ALA A 59 12.56 -5.14 -3.57
C ALA A 59 12.20 -4.70 -2.14
N GLY A 60 12.77 -5.36 -1.13
CA GLY A 60 12.45 -5.12 0.29
C GLY A 60 12.87 -3.75 0.84
N ASP A 61 13.52 -2.93 0.02
CA ASP A 61 13.95 -1.56 0.33
C ASP A 61 13.06 -0.48 -0.29
N PHE A 62 11.93 -0.85 -0.90
CA PHE A 62 10.99 0.06 -1.59
C PHE A 62 11.62 0.86 -2.73
N SER A 63 12.63 0.32 -3.40
CA SER A 63 13.32 0.99 -4.51
C SER A 63 12.65 0.84 -5.86
N ASP A 64 11.67 -0.06 -6.00
CA ASP A 64 10.92 -0.26 -7.24
C ASP A 64 10.08 0.96 -7.62
N SER A 65 9.70 1.04 -8.90
CA SER A 65 8.79 2.10 -9.38
C SER A 65 7.42 2.04 -8.69
N VAL A 66 6.94 0.82 -8.36
CA VAL A 66 5.74 0.61 -7.56
C VAL A 66 6.02 -0.44 -6.49
N SER A 67 5.88 -0.07 -5.23
CA SER A 67 5.90 -0.98 -4.09
C SER A 67 4.46 -1.30 -3.69
N ILE A 68 4.11 -2.59 -3.63
CA ILE A 68 2.74 -3.05 -3.45
C ILE A 68 2.57 -3.60 -2.04
N LEU A 69 1.65 -3.04 -1.28
CA LEU A 69 1.27 -3.52 0.04
C LEU A 69 -0.10 -4.22 -0.02
N HIS A 70 -0.14 -5.45 0.47
CA HIS A 70 -1.37 -6.21 0.64
C HIS A 70 -1.80 -6.24 2.10
N GLY A 71 -3.09 -6.17 2.35
CA GLY A 71 -3.67 -6.29 3.68
C GLY A 71 -5.13 -6.70 3.62
N HIS A 72 -5.61 -7.41 4.65
CA HIS A 72 -7.00 -7.82 4.72
C HIS A 72 -7.96 -6.66 4.93
N HIS A 73 -9.13 -6.75 4.30
CA HIS A 73 -10.29 -5.93 4.63
C HIS A 73 -11.05 -6.57 5.80
N MET A 74 -10.71 -6.18 7.01
CA MET A 74 -11.39 -6.68 8.19
C MET A 74 -12.68 -5.88 8.44
N ARG A 75 -13.80 -6.59 8.70
CA ARG A 75 -15.09 -5.95 9.04
C ARG A 75 -15.04 -5.12 10.32
N SER A 76 -14.03 -5.32 11.15
CA SER A 76 -13.77 -4.50 12.34
C SER A 76 -13.13 -3.15 12.03
N GLY A 77 -12.77 -2.87 10.78
CA GLY A 77 -11.96 -1.73 10.36
C GLY A 77 -10.45 -1.96 10.50
N ALA A 78 -10.01 -3.03 11.18
CA ALA A 78 -8.59 -3.32 11.35
C ALA A 78 -7.91 -3.65 10.02
N MET A 79 -6.59 -3.64 10.00
CA MET A 79 -5.74 -3.83 8.84
C MET A 79 -6.05 -2.77 7.77
N PHE A 80 -6.48 -3.17 6.55
CA PHE A 80 -6.93 -2.27 5.49
C PHE A 80 -8.47 -2.17 5.41
N GLY A 81 -9.17 -2.39 6.55
CA GLY A 81 -10.63 -2.35 6.60
C GLY A 81 -11.22 -0.99 6.20
N ASP A 82 -10.54 0.11 6.55
CA ASP A 82 -11.00 1.47 6.24
C ASP A 82 -10.47 1.98 4.88
N LEU A 83 -9.72 1.16 4.12
CA LEU A 83 -9.11 1.63 2.88
C LEU A 83 -10.16 2.02 1.82
N GLU A 84 -11.33 1.34 1.78
CA GLU A 84 -12.43 1.68 0.87
C GLU A 84 -13.05 3.06 1.14
N GLU A 85 -12.85 3.66 2.33
CA GLU A 85 -13.31 5.01 2.62
C GLU A 85 -12.66 6.07 1.70
N TYR A 86 -11.50 5.76 1.12
CA TYR A 86 -10.90 6.57 0.06
C TYR A 86 -11.73 6.65 -1.23
N ALA A 87 -12.80 5.89 -1.39
CA ALA A 87 -13.79 6.12 -2.44
C ALA A 87 -14.52 7.47 -2.25
N GLN A 88 -14.46 8.05 -1.06
CA GLN A 88 -15.10 9.31 -0.71
C GLN A 88 -14.06 10.43 -0.64
N GLU A 89 -14.29 11.51 -1.39
CA GLU A 89 -13.43 12.69 -1.40
C GLU A 89 -13.21 13.28 0.01
N ALA A 90 -14.24 13.23 0.88
CA ALA A 90 -14.14 13.74 2.24
C ALA A 90 -13.10 12.98 3.07
N TYR A 91 -13.01 11.65 2.91
CA TYR A 91 -11.99 10.84 3.59
C TYR A 91 -10.60 11.14 3.06
N PHE A 92 -10.44 11.19 1.72
CA PHE A 92 -9.18 11.60 1.11
C PHE A 92 -8.69 12.95 1.62
N ARG A 93 -9.58 13.96 1.70
CA ARG A 93 -9.20 15.30 2.19
C ARG A 93 -8.80 15.32 3.66
N ALA A 94 -9.35 14.42 4.47
CA ALA A 94 -8.94 14.25 5.87
C ALA A 94 -7.61 13.47 6.00
N HIS A 95 -7.32 12.56 5.06
CA HIS A 95 -6.19 11.63 5.11
C HIS A 95 -5.38 11.63 3.79
N PRO A 96 -4.84 12.79 3.35
CA PRO A 96 -4.20 12.90 2.03
C PRO A 96 -2.82 12.22 1.96
N VAL A 97 -2.23 11.86 3.11
CA VAL A 97 -0.85 11.37 3.22
C VAL A 97 -0.78 10.19 4.18
N LEU A 98 -0.13 9.10 3.72
CA LEU A 98 0.31 8.01 4.59
C LEU A 98 1.82 8.20 4.87
N GLU A 99 2.27 7.73 6.02
CA GLU A 99 3.67 7.72 6.40
C GLU A 99 4.22 6.29 6.27
N LEU A 100 5.35 6.16 5.59
CA LEU A 100 6.08 4.91 5.46
C LEU A 100 7.47 5.09 6.07
N PHE A 101 7.74 4.38 7.14
CA PHE A 101 9.06 4.31 7.78
C PHE A 101 9.78 3.07 7.27
N THR A 102 11.05 3.21 6.89
CA THR A 102 11.89 2.11 6.43
C THR A 102 13.29 2.17 7.03
N PRO A 103 14.08 1.10 6.99
CA PRO A 103 15.49 1.16 7.41
C PRO A 103 16.34 2.14 6.60
N GLN A 104 15.93 2.52 5.39
CA GLN A 104 16.66 3.40 4.49
C GLN A 104 16.28 4.88 4.67
N GLY A 105 15.08 5.17 5.21
CA GLY A 105 14.58 6.52 5.42
C GLY A 105 13.08 6.54 5.63
N ASP A 106 12.56 7.69 5.96
CA ASP A 106 11.14 7.92 6.17
C ASP A 106 10.54 8.59 4.93
N TYR A 107 9.32 8.21 4.56
CA TYR A 107 8.63 8.69 3.38
C TYR A 107 7.20 9.12 3.70
N GLU A 108 6.72 10.13 2.99
CA GLU A 108 5.31 10.46 2.86
C GLU A 108 4.78 9.88 1.54
N ALA A 109 3.68 9.14 1.60
CA ALA A 109 2.95 8.67 0.43
C ALA A 109 1.74 9.58 0.19
N TRP A 110 1.87 10.55 -0.72
CA TRP A 110 0.82 11.50 -1.08
C TRP A 110 -0.19 10.84 -2.00
N VAL A 111 -1.39 10.60 -1.51
CA VAL A 111 -2.44 9.90 -2.25
C VAL A 111 -2.83 10.66 -3.51
N PHE A 112 -2.70 10.00 -4.67
CA PHE A 112 -3.06 10.57 -5.97
C PHE A 112 -4.18 9.82 -6.69
N ALA A 113 -4.45 8.56 -6.29
CA ALA A 113 -5.53 7.77 -6.86
C ALA A 113 -6.09 6.76 -5.86
N ALA A 114 -7.40 6.49 -5.95
CA ALA A 114 -8.09 5.47 -5.18
C ALA A 114 -9.32 4.95 -5.95
N TYR A 115 -9.37 3.64 -6.24
CA TYR A 115 -10.42 3.07 -7.08
C TYR A 115 -10.54 1.55 -6.90
N THR A 116 -11.65 0.99 -7.40
CA THR A 116 -11.89 -0.47 -7.41
C THR A 116 -11.36 -1.09 -8.70
N VAL A 117 -10.72 -2.26 -8.57
CA VAL A 117 -10.22 -3.06 -9.69
C VAL A 117 -10.76 -4.49 -9.62
N ASP A 118 -10.76 -5.20 -10.74
CA ASP A 118 -11.00 -6.65 -10.77
C ASP A 118 -9.69 -7.37 -10.39
N GLY A 119 -9.63 -7.92 -9.19
CA GLY A 119 -8.43 -8.58 -8.65
C GLY A 119 -8.02 -9.85 -9.39
N TYR A 120 -8.87 -10.40 -10.28
CA TYR A 120 -8.49 -11.54 -11.13
C TYR A 120 -7.71 -11.13 -12.37
N SER A 121 -7.91 -9.90 -12.85
CA SER A 121 -7.30 -9.38 -14.07
C SER A 121 -6.38 -8.19 -13.85
N TYR A 122 -6.36 -7.61 -12.65
CA TYR A 122 -5.50 -6.48 -12.36
C TYR A 122 -4.04 -6.91 -12.30
N ASP A 123 -3.25 -6.37 -13.20
CA ASP A 123 -1.81 -6.54 -13.18
C ASP A 123 -1.20 -5.58 -12.15
N TYR A 124 -0.47 -6.12 -11.19
CA TYR A 124 0.24 -5.36 -10.16
C TYR A 124 1.68 -5.08 -10.63
N PRO A 125 1.95 -3.94 -11.29
CA PRO A 125 3.27 -3.69 -11.83
C PRO A 125 4.26 -3.30 -10.72
N THR A 126 5.44 -3.89 -10.70
CA THR A 126 6.56 -3.43 -9.85
C THR A 126 7.48 -2.47 -10.59
N GLY A 127 7.42 -2.46 -11.94
CA GLY A 127 8.21 -1.60 -12.80
C GLY A 127 7.57 -1.44 -14.18
N PHE A 128 8.17 -0.59 -15.00
CA PHE A 128 7.69 -0.25 -16.34
C PHE A 128 8.84 -0.29 -17.34
N ALA A 129 8.53 -0.64 -18.59
CA ALA A 129 9.54 -0.70 -19.64
C ALA A 129 10.10 0.70 -19.99
N ASP A 130 9.26 1.73 -19.91
CA ASP A 130 9.64 3.11 -20.19
C ASP A 130 8.72 4.13 -19.50
N ALA A 131 9.02 5.42 -19.70
CA ALA A 131 8.28 6.54 -19.13
C ALA A 131 6.85 6.66 -19.70
N GLU A 132 6.58 6.17 -20.91
CA GLU A 132 5.25 6.22 -21.53
C GLU A 132 4.31 5.19 -20.89
N GLU A 133 4.80 3.99 -20.62
CA GLU A 133 4.06 2.94 -19.92
C GLU A 133 3.74 3.38 -18.48
N PHE A 134 4.72 3.96 -17.75
CA PHE A 134 4.49 4.56 -16.43
C PHE A 134 3.41 5.66 -16.49
N ALA A 135 3.51 6.59 -17.45
CA ALA A 135 2.53 7.67 -17.58
C ALA A 135 1.13 7.14 -17.94
N ALA A 136 1.04 6.06 -18.73
CA ALA A 136 -0.22 5.41 -19.04
C ALA A 136 -0.87 4.79 -17.79
N PHE A 137 -0.09 4.10 -16.96
CA PHE A 137 -0.54 3.56 -15.67
C PHE A 137 -1.08 4.65 -14.75
N VAL A 138 -0.31 5.72 -14.55
CA VAL A 138 -0.73 6.86 -13.71
C VAL A 138 -2.00 7.51 -14.24
N ARG A 139 -2.11 7.72 -15.56
CA ARG A 139 -3.31 8.30 -16.19
C ARG A 139 -4.55 7.46 -15.93
N VAL A 140 -4.47 6.13 -16.13
CA VAL A 140 -5.58 5.20 -15.86
C VAL A 140 -6.01 5.29 -14.39
N ALA A 141 -5.06 5.32 -13.46
CA ALA A 141 -5.35 5.42 -12.03
C ALA A 141 -6.06 6.74 -11.68
N VAL A 142 -5.58 7.86 -12.22
CA VAL A 142 -6.19 9.19 -11.99
C VAL A 142 -7.59 9.27 -12.61
N GLU A 143 -7.78 8.77 -13.84
CA GLU A 143 -9.09 8.76 -14.51
C GLU A 143 -10.12 7.87 -13.81
N ALA A 144 -9.68 6.78 -13.16
CA ALA A 144 -10.54 5.88 -12.40
C ALA A 144 -10.94 6.44 -11.02
N THR A 145 -10.23 7.44 -10.53
CA THR A 145 -10.47 8.06 -9.22
C THR A 145 -11.62 9.06 -9.31
N PRO A 146 -12.64 8.99 -8.41
CA PRO A 146 -13.87 9.78 -8.56
C PRO A 146 -13.72 11.29 -8.19
N TYR A 147 -12.53 11.73 -7.80
CA TYR A 147 -12.24 13.11 -7.39
C TYR A 147 -10.82 13.54 -7.78
N GLU A 148 -10.57 14.84 -7.78
CA GLU A 148 -9.24 15.39 -8.05
C GLU A 148 -8.41 15.48 -6.76
N THR A 149 -7.20 14.93 -6.79
CA THR A 149 -6.28 14.94 -5.64
C THR A 149 -5.29 16.11 -5.67
N GLY A 150 -5.02 16.66 -6.85
CA GLY A 150 -4.04 17.72 -7.05
C GLY A 150 -2.59 17.27 -6.99
N VAL A 151 -2.33 15.97 -6.80
CA VAL A 151 -0.97 15.39 -6.75
C VAL A 151 -0.51 15.03 -8.16
N SER A 152 0.63 15.57 -8.58
CA SER A 152 1.26 15.26 -9.87
C SER A 152 2.31 14.19 -9.72
N VAL A 153 2.25 13.16 -10.57
CA VAL A 153 3.18 12.02 -10.59
C VAL A 153 3.88 11.94 -11.95
N THR A 154 5.19 11.76 -11.94
CA THR A 154 6.04 11.69 -13.12
C THR A 154 6.87 10.40 -13.12
N SER A 155 7.47 10.02 -14.24
CA SER A 155 8.22 8.77 -14.40
C SER A 155 9.48 8.64 -13.52
N GLY A 156 9.90 9.72 -12.85
CA GLY A 156 10.98 9.68 -11.86
C GLY A 156 10.49 9.45 -10.42
N ASP A 157 9.18 9.44 -10.21
CA ASP A 157 8.58 9.23 -8.90
C ASP A 157 8.39 7.74 -8.60
N ARG A 158 8.41 7.37 -7.32
CA ARG A 158 8.03 6.04 -6.84
C ARG A 158 6.62 6.06 -6.28
N ILE A 159 5.91 4.94 -6.43
CA ILE A 159 4.53 4.79 -6.00
C ILE A 159 4.44 3.73 -4.91
N LEU A 160 3.70 4.01 -3.85
CA LEU A 160 3.20 3.04 -2.90
C LEU A 160 1.77 2.68 -3.28
N LEU A 161 1.50 1.42 -3.60
CA LEU A 161 0.18 0.90 -3.92
C LEU A 161 -0.30 0.02 -2.77
N LEU A 162 -1.41 0.40 -2.14
CA LEU A 162 -2.09 -0.39 -1.12
C LEU A 162 -3.25 -1.14 -1.77
N SER A 163 -3.38 -2.44 -1.50
CA SER A 163 -4.43 -3.29 -2.05
C SER A 163 -5.14 -4.08 -0.98
N THR A 164 -6.47 -4.08 -1.01
CA THR A 164 -7.32 -4.88 -0.13
C THR A 164 -8.50 -5.47 -0.88
N CYS A 165 -9.17 -6.48 -0.27
CA CYS A 165 -10.43 -6.98 -0.82
C CYS A 165 -11.49 -5.90 -0.78
N ALA A 166 -12.29 -5.80 -1.84
CA ALA A 166 -13.51 -4.99 -1.86
C ALA A 166 -14.74 -5.90 -1.95
N TYR A 167 -15.86 -5.44 -1.42
CA TYR A 167 -17.09 -6.25 -1.39
C TYR A 167 -18.13 -5.80 -2.43
N SER A 168 -17.76 -4.94 -3.36
CA SER A 168 -18.64 -4.44 -4.41
C SER A 168 -19.08 -5.53 -5.40
N TYR A 169 -18.21 -6.53 -5.65
CA TYR A 169 -18.50 -7.76 -6.40
C TYR A 169 -17.43 -8.83 -6.06
N GLU A 170 -17.68 -10.09 -6.48
CA GLU A 170 -16.74 -11.19 -6.24
C GLU A 170 -15.39 -10.95 -6.93
N GLY A 171 -14.31 -11.06 -6.17
CA GLY A 171 -12.95 -10.81 -6.68
C GLY A 171 -12.54 -9.34 -6.75
N ALA A 172 -13.43 -8.40 -6.40
CA ALA A 172 -13.07 -6.99 -6.38
C ALA A 172 -11.91 -6.70 -5.40
N ARG A 173 -11.06 -5.75 -5.78
CA ARG A 173 -10.02 -5.17 -4.92
C ARG A 173 -10.18 -3.66 -4.92
N PHE A 174 -9.90 -3.06 -3.78
CA PHE A 174 -9.77 -1.60 -3.68
C PHE A 174 -8.28 -1.27 -3.59
N VAL A 175 -7.84 -0.31 -4.39
CA VAL A 175 -6.45 0.13 -4.44
C VAL A 175 -6.35 1.62 -4.13
N VAL A 176 -5.33 1.99 -3.34
CA VAL A 176 -4.96 3.37 -3.07
C VAL A 176 -3.51 3.55 -3.48
N LEU A 177 -3.23 4.58 -4.27
CA LEU A 177 -1.92 4.87 -4.80
C LEU A 177 -1.40 6.19 -4.25
N GLY A 178 -0.23 6.16 -3.62
CA GLY A 178 0.47 7.32 -3.09
C GLY A 178 1.82 7.53 -3.76
N LYS A 179 2.14 8.77 -4.11
CA LYS A 179 3.47 9.18 -4.54
C LYS A 179 4.40 9.20 -3.32
N LEU A 180 5.50 8.43 -3.36
CA LEU A 180 6.49 8.44 -2.29
C LEU A 180 7.40 9.68 -2.39
N VAL A 181 7.48 10.41 -1.30
CA VAL A 181 8.35 11.57 -1.12
C VAL A 181 9.20 11.35 0.13
N GLU A 182 10.51 11.43 0.00
CA GLU A 182 11.43 11.27 1.14
C GLU A 182 11.30 12.46 2.10
N VAL A 183 11.22 12.14 3.39
CA VAL A 183 11.21 13.15 4.46
C VAL A 183 12.67 13.38 4.89
N LEU A 184 13.14 14.62 4.71
CA LEU A 184 14.52 15.03 5.03
C LEU A 184 14.71 15.32 6.52
#